data_d51842b1c2aba31fc7800d075ed8e770
#
_entry.id   d51842b1c2aba31fc7800d075ed8e770
#
_cell.length_a   1.000
_cell.length_b   1.000
_cell.length_c   1.000
_cell.angle_alpha   90.00
_cell.angle_beta   90.00
_cell.angle_gamma   90.00
#
_symmetry.space_group_name_H-M   'P 1'
#
loop_
_entity.id
_entity.type
_entity.pdbx_description
1 polymer ?
#
loop_
_entity_poly.entity_id
_entity_poly.type
_entity_poly.pdbx_seq_one_letter_code
_entity_poly.pdbx_strand_id
1 'polypeptide(L)'
;SASHAAKDEVTVLLDWFINPDHAPLIVASQTGLFDKANLTVTLVEPADPSMPPKLAAAKQADVAISYQPSLMVDLNNELPLMRIGTLVHSPLNSLVVLADSEIKTIADLKGKTVGFSVGGFEDAVLGAMLETHGLTLADVTLVNVNFALSPSLYAKQVDAVIGAFRNFELNQMDIDGRPGRAFYPEEHGVPAYEEL
;
A
#
# COMPACT_ATOMS: atom_id res chain seq x y z
N SER A 1 -23.79 -42.40 1.82
CA SER A 1 -23.79 -40.94 1.55
C SER A 1 -22.62 -40.32 2.27
N ALA A 2 -21.61 -39.95 1.51
CA ALA A 2 -20.53 -39.18 2.04
C ALA A 2 -21.08 -37.77 2.40
N SER A 3 -21.15 -37.49 3.69
CA SER A 3 -21.42 -36.14 4.18
C SER A 3 -20.25 -35.25 3.69
N HIS A 4 -20.49 -34.41 2.68
CA HIS A 4 -19.58 -33.35 2.36
C HIS A 4 -19.63 -32.36 3.52
N ALA A 5 -18.56 -32.27 4.29
CA ALA A 5 -18.42 -31.23 5.30
C ALA A 5 -18.55 -29.87 4.60
N ALA A 6 -19.32 -28.94 5.20
CA ALA A 6 -19.43 -27.59 4.68
C ALA A 6 -18.03 -26.96 4.63
N LYS A 7 -17.74 -26.18 3.59
CA LYS A 7 -16.49 -25.42 3.46
C LYS A 7 -16.44 -24.33 4.51
N ASP A 8 -15.27 -24.07 5.06
CA ASP A 8 -15.05 -22.91 5.91
C ASP A 8 -15.06 -21.63 5.08
N GLU A 9 -15.82 -20.65 5.53
CA GLU A 9 -15.90 -19.35 4.87
C GLU A 9 -14.83 -18.41 5.42
N VAL A 10 -14.04 -17.79 4.54
CA VAL A 10 -12.98 -16.85 4.88
C VAL A 10 -13.16 -15.57 4.07
N THR A 11 -13.28 -14.45 4.75
CA THR A 11 -13.29 -13.12 4.15
C THR A 11 -11.92 -12.49 4.26
N VAL A 12 -11.34 -12.12 3.12
CA VAL A 12 -10.05 -11.44 3.01
C VAL A 12 -10.29 -10.02 2.53
N LEU A 13 -9.94 -9.03 3.35
CA LEU A 13 -9.90 -7.64 2.95
C LEU A 13 -8.58 -7.33 2.25
N LEU A 14 -8.67 -6.81 1.03
CA LEU A 14 -7.51 -6.33 0.30
C LEU A 14 -7.07 -4.97 0.85
N ASP A 15 -5.80 -4.64 0.64
CA ASP A 15 -5.21 -3.34 1.03
C ASP A 15 -5.61 -2.20 0.09
N TRP A 16 -5.97 -2.54 -1.13
CA TRP A 16 -6.23 -1.64 -2.24
C TRP A 16 -7.25 -2.28 -3.19
N PHE A 17 -7.73 -1.54 -4.19
CA PHE A 17 -8.48 -2.18 -5.27
C PHE A 17 -7.60 -3.24 -5.97
N ILE A 18 -8.23 -4.22 -6.59
CA ILE A 18 -7.55 -5.36 -7.22
C ILE A 18 -6.49 -4.86 -8.21
N ASN A 19 -5.29 -5.39 -8.06
CA ASN A 19 -4.13 -5.02 -8.86
C ASN A 19 -3.15 -6.22 -8.94
N PRO A 20 -2.06 -6.14 -9.71
CA PRO A 20 -1.14 -7.27 -9.90
C PRO A 20 -0.56 -7.88 -8.61
N ASP A 21 -0.46 -7.15 -7.53
CA ASP A 21 0.05 -7.67 -6.25
C ASP A 21 -0.88 -8.71 -5.62
N HIS A 22 -2.16 -8.71 -5.99
CA HIS A 22 -3.15 -9.69 -5.55
C HIS A 22 -3.18 -10.96 -6.41
N ALA A 23 -2.33 -11.07 -7.43
CA ALA A 23 -2.31 -12.20 -8.35
C ALA A 23 -2.27 -13.58 -7.68
N PRO A 24 -1.47 -13.83 -6.62
CA PRO A 24 -1.47 -15.13 -5.95
C PRO A 24 -2.84 -15.52 -5.40
N LEU A 25 -3.61 -14.58 -4.86
CA LEU A 25 -4.95 -14.83 -4.33
C LEU A 25 -5.95 -15.12 -5.47
N ILE A 26 -5.87 -14.37 -6.56
CA ILE A 26 -6.73 -14.55 -7.74
C ILE A 26 -6.45 -15.91 -8.39
N VAL A 27 -5.18 -16.26 -8.56
CA VAL A 27 -4.78 -17.57 -9.12
C VAL A 27 -5.27 -18.71 -8.22
N ALA A 28 -5.09 -18.60 -6.91
CA ALA A 28 -5.56 -19.63 -5.98
C ALA A 28 -7.09 -19.82 -6.07
N SER A 29 -7.84 -18.73 -6.22
CA SER A 29 -9.28 -18.77 -6.40
C SER A 29 -9.67 -19.44 -7.72
N GLN A 30 -9.07 -19.01 -8.83
CA GLN A 30 -9.45 -19.47 -10.18
C GLN A 30 -8.99 -20.88 -10.49
N THR A 31 -7.90 -21.35 -9.89
CA THR A 31 -7.36 -22.71 -10.10
C THR A 31 -7.91 -23.74 -9.11
N GLY A 32 -8.83 -23.34 -8.23
CA GLY A 32 -9.47 -24.25 -7.29
C GLY A 32 -8.61 -24.63 -6.08
N LEU A 33 -7.53 -23.91 -5.78
CA LEU A 33 -6.67 -24.22 -4.63
C LEU A 33 -7.40 -24.01 -3.30
N PHE A 34 -8.25 -22.97 -3.20
CA PHE A 34 -9.07 -22.77 -2.01
C PHE A 34 -10.11 -23.88 -1.85
N ASP A 35 -10.74 -24.32 -2.92
CA ASP A 35 -11.67 -25.44 -2.91
C ASP A 35 -11.00 -26.74 -2.42
N LYS A 36 -9.77 -27.00 -2.89
CA LYS A 36 -8.98 -28.17 -2.44
C LYS A 36 -8.64 -28.10 -0.95
N ALA A 37 -8.50 -26.90 -0.41
CA ALA A 37 -8.27 -26.66 1.01
C ALA A 37 -9.58 -26.63 1.83
N ASN A 38 -10.72 -26.94 1.21
CA ASN A 38 -12.05 -26.89 1.81
C ASN A 38 -12.42 -25.48 2.31
N LEU A 39 -12.01 -24.45 1.56
CA LEU A 39 -12.29 -23.05 1.88
C LEU A 39 -13.17 -22.41 0.80
N THR A 40 -14.09 -21.55 1.24
CA THR A 40 -14.76 -20.55 0.41
C THR A 40 -14.17 -19.19 0.76
N VAL A 41 -13.35 -18.64 -0.14
CA VAL A 41 -12.64 -17.38 0.10
C VAL A 41 -13.31 -16.25 -0.68
N THR A 42 -13.70 -15.19 0.03
CA THR A 42 -14.24 -13.96 -0.56
C THR A 42 -13.19 -12.86 -0.43
N LEU A 43 -12.78 -12.30 -1.56
CA LEU A 43 -11.87 -11.15 -1.63
C LEU A 43 -12.69 -9.88 -1.69
N VAL A 44 -12.43 -8.93 -0.80
CA VAL A 44 -13.16 -7.67 -0.68
C VAL A 44 -12.21 -6.50 -0.83
N GLU A 45 -12.49 -5.64 -1.81
CA GLU A 45 -11.76 -4.38 -1.95
C GLU A 45 -12.14 -3.41 -0.82
N PRO A 46 -11.19 -2.65 -0.26
CA PRO A 46 -11.50 -1.73 0.83
C PRO A 46 -12.22 -0.47 0.33
N ALA A 47 -13.12 0.06 1.15
CA ALA A 47 -13.73 1.37 0.90
C ALA A 47 -12.78 2.53 1.27
N ASP A 48 -11.85 2.28 2.19
CA ASP A 48 -10.82 3.22 2.66
C ASP A 48 -9.51 2.45 2.81
N PRO A 49 -8.39 2.92 2.22
CA PRO A 49 -7.12 2.19 2.23
C PRO A 49 -6.50 2.04 3.62
N SER A 50 -6.93 2.83 4.61
CA SER A 50 -6.43 2.73 6.00
C SER A 50 -7.21 1.75 6.88
N MET A 51 -8.33 1.20 6.41
CA MET A 51 -9.27 0.44 7.23
C MET A 51 -9.03 -1.07 7.33
N PRO A 52 -8.45 -1.79 6.36
CA PRO A 52 -8.44 -3.25 6.37
C PRO A 52 -7.91 -3.89 7.66
N PRO A 53 -6.74 -3.53 8.22
CA PRO A 53 -6.28 -4.14 9.46
C PRO A 53 -7.18 -3.82 10.66
N LYS A 54 -7.78 -2.64 10.70
CA LYS A 54 -8.70 -2.25 11.79
C LYS A 54 -9.99 -3.08 11.76
N LEU A 55 -10.50 -3.37 10.57
CA LEU A 55 -11.68 -4.21 10.39
C LEU A 55 -11.40 -5.68 10.75
N ALA A 56 -10.21 -6.20 10.41
CA ALA A 56 -9.78 -7.52 10.85
C ALA A 56 -9.65 -7.58 12.40
N ALA A 57 -9.02 -6.57 13.01
CA ALA A 57 -8.91 -6.46 14.47
C ALA A 57 -10.29 -6.42 15.15
N ALA A 58 -11.28 -5.78 14.52
CA ALA A 58 -12.67 -5.71 14.98
C ALA A 58 -13.49 -6.98 14.64
N LYS A 59 -12.86 -8.02 14.07
CA LYS A 59 -13.51 -9.27 13.65
C LYS A 59 -14.61 -9.09 12.60
N GLN A 60 -14.52 -8.04 11.78
CA GLN A 60 -15.40 -7.81 10.64
C GLN A 60 -14.89 -8.46 9.35
N ALA A 61 -13.69 -9.01 9.39
CA ALA A 61 -13.11 -9.88 8.38
C ALA A 61 -12.16 -10.85 9.08
N ASP A 62 -11.83 -11.95 8.40
CA ASP A 62 -10.96 -12.99 8.96
C ASP A 62 -9.49 -12.65 8.74
N VAL A 63 -9.18 -12.10 7.57
CA VAL A 63 -7.82 -11.75 7.14
C VAL A 63 -7.85 -10.37 6.49
N ALA A 64 -6.79 -9.60 6.70
CA ALA A 64 -6.55 -8.36 5.97
C ALA A 64 -5.16 -8.37 5.36
N ILE A 65 -5.03 -7.84 4.15
CA ILE A 65 -3.74 -7.49 3.58
C ILE A 65 -3.30 -6.17 4.19
N SER A 66 -2.08 -6.13 4.68
CA SER A 66 -1.50 -4.95 5.32
C SER A 66 -0.04 -4.81 4.90
N TYR A 67 0.59 -3.74 5.36
CA TYR A 67 1.99 -3.43 5.13
C TYR A 67 2.78 -3.73 6.41
N GLN A 68 3.97 -4.30 6.32
CA GLN A 68 4.74 -4.65 7.52
C GLN A 68 4.94 -3.46 8.47
N PRO A 69 5.34 -2.26 8.02
CA PRO A 69 5.48 -1.12 8.93
C PRO A 69 4.15 -0.70 9.58
N SER A 70 3.05 -0.77 8.84
CA SER A 70 1.72 -0.50 9.36
C SER A 70 1.32 -1.52 10.43
N LEU A 71 1.59 -2.80 10.20
CA LEU A 71 1.34 -3.85 11.21
C LEU A 71 2.13 -3.59 12.50
N MET A 72 3.38 -3.17 12.39
CA MET A 72 4.21 -2.84 13.57
C MET A 72 3.58 -1.70 14.39
N VAL A 73 3.08 -0.67 13.73
CA VAL A 73 2.35 0.43 14.39
C VAL A 73 1.07 -0.08 15.07
N ASP A 74 0.29 -0.90 14.36
CA ASP A 74 -0.96 -1.45 14.87
C ASP A 74 -0.72 -2.35 16.10
N LEU A 75 0.31 -3.20 16.08
CA LEU A 75 0.68 -4.03 17.21
C LEU A 75 1.17 -3.19 18.40
N ASN A 76 1.93 -2.13 18.14
CA ASN A 76 2.34 -1.19 19.20
C ASN A 76 1.14 -0.46 19.83
N ASN A 77 0.07 -0.28 19.07
CA ASN A 77 -1.21 0.26 19.53
C ASN A 77 -2.14 -0.82 20.09
N GLU A 78 -1.61 -2.01 20.35
CA GLU A 78 -2.32 -3.14 20.99
C GLU A 78 -3.53 -3.66 20.17
N LEU A 79 -3.55 -3.46 18.84
CA LEU A 79 -4.55 -4.08 18.00
C LEU A 79 -4.37 -5.61 18.01
N PRO A 80 -5.44 -6.40 18.18
CA PRO A 80 -5.36 -7.86 18.24
C PRO A 80 -5.18 -8.48 16.86
N LEU A 81 -3.99 -8.31 16.30
CA LEU A 81 -3.61 -8.81 14.98
C LEU A 81 -2.45 -9.79 15.10
N MET A 82 -2.36 -10.69 14.14
CA MET A 82 -1.26 -11.62 14.00
C MET A 82 -0.92 -11.78 12.52
N ARG A 83 0.35 -11.73 12.20
CA ARG A 83 0.83 -12.01 10.84
C ARG A 83 0.74 -13.50 10.57
N ILE A 84 0.12 -13.87 9.44
CA ILE A 84 -0.03 -15.28 9.02
C ILE A 84 0.70 -15.60 7.72
N GLY A 85 1.19 -14.61 7.00
CA GLY A 85 1.92 -14.82 5.74
C GLY A 85 2.43 -13.53 5.13
N THR A 86 3.16 -13.66 4.03
CA THR A 86 3.71 -12.56 3.24
C THR A 86 3.41 -12.81 1.77
N LEU A 87 2.85 -11.81 1.08
CA LEU A 87 2.62 -11.85 -0.36
C LEU A 87 3.81 -11.29 -1.15
N VAL A 88 4.40 -10.19 -0.66
CA VAL A 88 5.52 -9.50 -1.33
C VAL A 88 6.62 -9.23 -0.33
N HIS A 89 7.80 -9.82 -0.58
CA HIS A 89 8.93 -9.84 0.35
C HIS A 89 9.83 -8.61 0.31
N SER A 90 9.60 -7.68 -0.60
CA SER A 90 10.46 -6.52 -0.83
C SER A 90 9.64 -5.24 -0.88
N PRO A 91 10.25 -4.06 -0.63
CA PRO A 91 9.56 -2.79 -0.73
C PRO A 91 9.04 -2.52 -2.14
N LEU A 92 7.81 -2.06 -2.23
CA LEU A 92 7.18 -1.57 -3.46
C LEU A 92 6.88 -0.08 -3.38
N ASN A 93 6.70 0.45 -2.17
CA ASN A 93 6.39 1.84 -1.91
C ASN A 93 7.46 2.76 -2.50
N SER A 94 7.00 3.83 -3.12
CA SER A 94 7.83 4.84 -3.75
C SER A 94 7.24 6.23 -3.51
N LEU A 95 8.13 7.21 -3.41
CA LEU A 95 7.77 8.61 -3.62
C LEU A 95 7.84 8.87 -5.12
N VAL A 96 6.75 9.37 -5.70
CA VAL A 96 6.66 9.56 -7.16
C VAL A 96 6.27 11.01 -7.47
N VAL A 97 6.96 11.56 -8.44
CA VAL A 97 6.63 12.83 -9.09
C VAL A 97 6.44 12.60 -10.59
N LEU A 98 5.81 13.54 -11.31
CA LEU A 98 5.83 13.49 -12.78
C LEU A 98 7.26 13.63 -13.28
N ALA A 99 7.62 12.90 -14.32
CA ALA A 99 9.00 12.91 -14.86
C ALA A 99 9.44 14.29 -15.37
N ASP A 100 8.50 15.12 -15.80
CA ASP A 100 8.73 16.51 -16.24
C ASP A 100 8.66 17.54 -15.09
N SER A 101 8.45 17.08 -13.85
CA SER A 101 8.46 17.94 -12.67
C SER A 101 9.83 18.59 -12.44
N GLU A 102 9.81 19.75 -11.80
CA GLU A 102 11.03 20.43 -11.31
C GLU A 102 11.67 19.70 -10.12
N ILE A 103 10.97 18.77 -9.48
CA ILE A 103 11.47 17.98 -8.35
C ILE A 103 12.41 16.91 -8.89
N LYS A 104 13.71 17.13 -8.73
CA LYS A 104 14.78 16.22 -9.19
C LYS A 104 15.44 15.46 -8.05
N THR A 105 15.31 15.95 -6.83
CA THR A 105 15.85 15.37 -5.60
C THR A 105 14.82 15.46 -4.48
N ILE A 106 15.04 14.71 -3.40
CA ILE A 106 14.18 14.79 -2.20
C ILE A 106 14.22 16.21 -1.59
N ALA A 107 15.35 16.89 -1.66
CA ALA A 107 15.49 18.26 -1.14
C ALA A 107 14.54 19.26 -1.83
N ASP A 108 14.18 19.00 -3.10
CA ASP A 108 13.25 19.84 -3.86
C ASP A 108 11.81 19.77 -3.37
N LEU A 109 11.50 18.86 -2.44
CA LEU A 109 10.16 18.75 -1.85
C LEU A 109 9.83 19.88 -0.87
N LYS A 110 10.80 20.67 -0.43
CA LYS A 110 10.55 21.77 0.49
C LYS A 110 9.50 22.74 -0.07
N GLY A 111 8.45 22.98 0.71
CA GLY A 111 7.33 23.82 0.32
C GLY A 111 6.34 23.19 -0.65
N LYS A 112 6.47 21.91 -0.94
CA LYS A 112 5.62 21.18 -1.88
C LYS A 112 4.48 20.44 -1.17
N THR A 113 3.47 20.07 -1.94
CA THR A 113 2.32 19.26 -1.49
C THR A 113 2.56 17.80 -1.85
N VAL A 114 2.46 16.92 -0.85
CA VAL A 114 2.63 15.48 -1.01
C VAL A 114 1.34 14.75 -0.64
N GLY A 115 0.82 13.98 -1.58
CA GLY A 115 -0.33 13.11 -1.38
C GLY A 115 0.07 11.80 -0.69
N PHE A 116 -0.79 11.30 0.18
CA PHE A 116 -0.66 10.00 0.82
C PHE A 116 -2.02 9.31 0.90
N SER A 117 -2.02 8.00 1.18
CA SER A 117 -3.24 7.19 1.26
C SER A 117 -3.41 6.53 2.63
N VAL A 118 -2.33 6.08 3.26
CA VAL A 118 -2.34 5.37 4.54
C VAL A 118 -1.56 6.18 5.58
N GLY A 119 -2.29 6.94 6.38
CA GLY A 119 -1.73 7.73 7.47
C GLY A 119 -1.13 6.87 8.58
N GLY A 120 -0.12 7.40 9.26
CA GLY A 120 0.64 6.70 10.31
C GLY A 120 1.75 5.82 9.78
N PHE A 121 1.74 5.46 8.49
CA PHE A 121 2.73 4.65 7.81
C PHE A 121 3.46 5.45 6.73
N GLU A 122 2.74 5.92 5.71
CA GLU A 122 3.36 6.57 4.55
C GLU A 122 3.98 7.93 4.92
N ASP A 123 3.35 8.68 5.81
CA ASP A 123 3.91 9.92 6.34
C ASP A 123 5.18 9.66 7.18
N ALA A 124 5.23 8.59 7.95
CA ALA A 124 6.43 8.21 8.69
C ALA A 124 7.58 7.83 7.74
N VAL A 125 7.30 7.10 6.67
CA VAL A 125 8.27 6.77 5.62
C VAL A 125 8.78 8.04 4.94
N LEU A 126 7.89 8.94 4.56
CA LEU A 126 8.26 10.23 3.98
C LEU A 126 9.13 11.05 4.92
N GLY A 127 8.77 11.11 6.20
CA GLY A 127 9.54 11.83 7.22
C GLY A 127 10.98 11.32 7.31
N ALA A 128 11.18 10.00 7.31
CA ALA A 128 12.50 9.39 7.33
C ALA A 128 13.31 9.73 6.06
N MET A 129 12.67 9.72 4.89
CA MET A 129 13.32 10.13 3.64
C MET A 129 13.74 11.60 3.66
N LEU A 130 12.86 12.48 4.15
CA LEU A 130 13.13 13.92 4.26
C LEU A 130 14.31 14.23 5.20
N GLU A 131 14.41 13.51 6.32
CA GLU A 131 15.49 13.69 7.31
C GLU A 131 16.88 13.46 6.72
N THR A 132 17.03 12.53 5.77
CA THR A 132 18.31 12.29 5.08
C THR A 132 18.77 13.48 4.22
N HIS A 133 17.87 14.42 3.96
CA HIS A 133 18.12 15.65 3.18
C HIS A 133 17.95 16.92 4.03
N GLY A 134 17.96 16.80 5.35
CA GLY A 134 17.87 17.94 6.26
C GLY A 134 16.49 18.59 6.33
N LEU A 135 15.44 17.89 5.90
CA LEU A 135 14.06 18.34 5.94
C LEU A 135 13.24 17.52 6.95
N THR A 136 12.06 18.02 7.29
CA THR A 136 11.08 17.33 8.11
C THR A 136 9.70 17.39 7.47
N LEU A 137 8.72 16.70 8.03
CA LEU A 137 7.33 16.78 7.58
C LEU A 137 6.75 18.19 7.66
N ALA A 138 7.30 19.07 8.52
CA ALA A 138 6.90 20.47 8.59
C ALA A 138 7.27 21.27 7.33
N ASP A 139 8.20 20.78 6.52
CA ASP A 139 8.63 21.42 5.28
C ASP A 139 7.73 21.11 4.08
N VAL A 140 6.76 20.21 4.23
CA VAL A 140 5.82 19.82 3.19
C VAL A 140 4.38 19.95 3.68
N THR A 141 3.43 20.01 2.73
CA THR A 141 2.00 19.92 3.03
C THR A 141 1.51 18.53 2.66
N LEU A 142 0.95 17.80 3.63
CA LEU A 142 0.38 16.47 3.41
C LEU A 142 -1.11 16.54 3.06
N VAL A 143 -1.52 15.82 2.05
CA VAL A 143 -2.92 15.70 1.62
C VAL A 143 -3.29 14.23 1.47
N ASN A 144 -4.36 13.81 2.16
CA ASN A 144 -4.91 12.47 1.96
C ASN A 144 -5.65 12.42 0.62
N VAL A 145 -5.17 11.60 -0.30
CA VAL A 145 -5.75 11.43 -1.64
C VAL A 145 -6.52 10.12 -1.78
N ASN A 146 -6.70 9.37 -0.69
CA ASN A 146 -7.34 8.06 -0.70
C ASN A 146 -6.72 7.15 -1.79
N PHE A 147 -7.51 6.68 -2.75
CA PHE A 147 -7.03 5.82 -3.84
C PHE A 147 -6.47 6.59 -5.05
N ALA A 148 -6.52 7.92 -5.05
CA ALA A 148 -6.22 8.74 -6.22
C ALA A 148 -4.75 9.19 -6.27
N LEU A 149 -3.80 8.29 -6.12
CA LEU A 149 -2.35 8.62 -6.17
C LEU A 149 -1.95 9.21 -7.52
N SER A 150 -2.00 8.43 -8.59
CA SER A 150 -1.66 8.89 -9.94
C SER A 150 -2.61 9.97 -10.46
N PRO A 151 -3.94 9.86 -10.28
CA PRO A 151 -4.85 10.91 -10.72
C PRO A 151 -4.58 12.27 -10.08
N SER A 152 -4.20 12.31 -8.82
CA SER A 152 -3.86 13.57 -8.13
C SER A 152 -2.59 14.24 -8.68
N LEU A 153 -1.61 13.44 -9.11
CA LEU A 153 -0.43 13.93 -9.83
C LEU A 153 -0.81 14.49 -11.21
N TYR A 154 -1.62 13.76 -11.98
CA TYR A 154 -2.04 14.18 -13.31
C TYR A 154 -2.82 15.49 -13.28
N ALA A 155 -3.71 15.64 -12.29
CA ALA A 155 -4.48 16.84 -12.09
C ALA A 155 -3.69 17.99 -11.44
N LYS A 156 -2.43 17.75 -11.06
CA LYS A 156 -1.57 18.70 -10.36
C LYS A 156 -2.17 19.21 -9.05
N GLN A 157 -3.00 18.40 -8.41
CA GLN A 157 -3.52 18.67 -7.07
C GLN A 157 -2.45 18.48 -6.00
N VAL A 158 -1.47 17.62 -6.28
CA VAL A 158 -0.26 17.40 -5.47
C VAL A 158 0.96 17.44 -6.38
N ASP A 159 2.12 17.75 -5.80
CA ASP A 159 3.40 17.80 -6.49
C ASP A 159 4.11 16.44 -6.49
N ALA A 160 3.84 15.64 -5.46
CA ALA A 160 4.37 14.29 -5.28
C ALA A 160 3.34 13.43 -4.56
N VAL A 161 3.51 12.11 -4.62
CA VAL A 161 2.78 11.14 -3.81
C VAL A 161 3.75 10.17 -3.15
N ILE A 162 3.46 9.79 -1.91
CA ILE A 162 4.09 8.67 -1.23
C ILE A 162 3.07 7.52 -1.14
N GLY A 163 3.51 6.28 -1.30
CA GLY A 163 2.62 5.11 -1.30
C GLY A 163 2.38 4.51 -2.68
N ALA A 164 2.88 5.11 -3.75
CA ALA A 164 2.78 4.55 -5.09
C ALA A 164 3.71 3.34 -5.23
N PHE A 165 3.18 2.23 -5.77
CA PHE A 165 3.97 1.02 -5.97
C PHE A 165 4.69 1.03 -7.30
N ARG A 166 5.97 0.69 -7.26
CA ARG A 166 6.84 0.68 -8.44
C ARG A 166 6.43 -0.31 -9.53
N ASN A 167 5.72 -1.37 -9.14
CA ASN A 167 5.22 -2.40 -10.05
C ASN A 167 3.76 -2.19 -10.48
N PHE A 168 3.09 -1.16 -10.00
CA PHE A 168 1.71 -0.88 -10.32
C PHE A 168 1.51 0.57 -10.79
N GLU A 169 1.45 1.56 -9.89
CA GLU A 169 1.19 2.95 -10.27
C GLU A 169 2.26 3.49 -11.22
N LEU A 170 3.53 3.20 -10.95
CA LEU A 170 4.63 3.67 -11.81
C LEU A 170 4.53 3.09 -13.22
N ASN A 171 4.21 1.79 -13.35
CA ASN A 171 3.98 1.15 -14.64
C ASN A 171 2.72 1.72 -15.33
N GLN A 172 1.65 1.97 -14.58
CA GLN A 172 0.43 2.54 -15.12
C GLN A 172 0.66 3.95 -15.66
N MET A 173 1.50 4.74 -14.98
CA MET A 173 1.88 6.07 -15.46
C MET A 173 2.60 6.01 -16.80
N ASP A 174 3.47 5.02 -17.02
CA ASP A 174 4.13 4.80 -18.32
C ASP A 174 3.11 4.44 -19.41
N ILE A 175 2.17 3.54 -19.09
CA ILE A 175 1.09 3.13 -20.00
C ILE A 175 0.21 4.32 -20.37
N ASP A 176 -0.08 5.18 -19.42
CA ASP A 176 -0.91 6.39 -19.61
C ASP A 176 -0.17 7.50 -20.39
N GLY A 177 1.11 7.31 -20.72
CA GLY A 177 1.93 8.34 -21.36
C GLY A 177 2.25 9.52 -20.45
N ARG A 178 2.16 9.32 -19.16
CA ARG A 178 2.44 10.29 -18.09
C ARG A 178 3.52 9.74 -17.16
N PRO A 179 4.76 9.52 -17.64
CA PRO A 179 5.79 8.83 -16.88
C PRO A 179 6.12 9.54 -15.56
N GLY A 180 6.41 8.75 -14.53
CA GLY A 180 6.83 9.21 -13.23
C GLY A 180 8.32 9.06 -13.01
N ARG A 181 8.84 9.86 -12.07
CA ARG A 181 10.14 9.67 -11.45
C ARG A 181 9.94 9.16 -10.04
N ALA A 182 10.55 8.03 -9.71
CA ALA A 182 10.45 7.42 -8.41
C ALA A 182 11.69 7.67 -7.56
N PHE A 183 11.47 7.88 -6.27
CA PHE A 183 12.48 7.89 -5.23
C PHE A 183 12.14 6.75 -4.27
N TYR A 184 13.07 5.81 -4.10
CA TYR A 184 12.83 4.63 -3.29
C TYR A 184 13.20 4.86 -1.82
N PRO A 185 12.30 4.56 -0.88
CA PRO A 185 12.58 4.75 0.55
C PRO A 185 13.87 4.09 1.02
N GLU A 186 14.17 2.88 0.51
CA GLU A 186 15.37 2.12 0.89
C GLU A 186 16.68 2.76 0.40
N GLU A 187 16.63 3.70 -0.53
CA GLU A 187 17.76 4.51 -0.98
C GLU A 187 17.89 5.82 -0.21
N HIS A 188 16.92 6.12 0.67
CA HIS A 188 16.82 7.39 1.40
C HIS A 188 16.56 7.19 2.89
N GLY A 189 17.28 6.25 3.52
CA GLY A 189 17.34 6.10 4.96
C GLY A 189 16.28 5.20 5.59
N VAL A 190 15.38 4.61 4.80
CA VAL A 190 14.40 3.64 5.29
C VAL A 190 14.95 2.23 5.09
N PRO A 191 15.07 1.41 6.15
CA PRO A 191 15.46 0.00 5.97
C PRO A 191 14.50 -0.75 5.06
N ALA A 192 15.01 -1.72 4.30
CA ALA A 192 14.18 -2.60 3.50
C ALA A 192 13.21 -3.40 4.40
N TYR A 193 11.99 -3.60 3.92
CA TYR A 193 10.92 -4.29 4.64
C TYR A 193 10.09 -5.13 3.66
N GLU A 194 9.23 -5.98 4.20
CA GLU A 194 8.25 -6.73 3.39
C GLU A 194 7.01 -5.86 3.16
N GLU A 195 6.59 -5.69 1.90
CA GLU A 195 5.52 -4.74 1.58
C GLU A 195 4.14 -5.27 1.96
N LEU A 196 3.77 -6.49 1.58
CA LEU A 196 2.44 -7.06 1.81
C LEU A 196 2.50 -8.41 2.50
#